data_4ca678bd66e9e9227dc5d001df77ff21
#
_entry.id   4ca678bd66e9e9227dc5d001df77ff21
#
_cell.length_a   1.000
_cell.length_b   1.000
_cell.length_c   1.000
_cell.angle_alpha   90.00
_cell.angle_beta   90.00
_cell.angle_gamma   90.00
#
_symmetry.space_group_name_H-M   'P 1'
#
loop_
_entity.id
_entity.type
_entity.pdbx_description
1 polymer ?
#
loop_
_entity_poly.entity_id
_entity_poly.type
_entity_poly.pdbx_seq_one_letter_code
_entity_poly.pdbx_strand_id
1 'polypeptide(L)'
;MHNSIECLRPNAVATHAKVALFDFDGTVSLIRAGWVEVMVPMMVEILHDLKSGETEDQIREVVLDYVGHLTGRQTIYQMIALCDEIQKRGGTPKDPLFYKHLYLDLLMEKIKDRIAGLRDGSIAPETYHVPGTVPLLEGLKARGFKMYLASGTDDKFVKDEAQLLKLDHYFDGGIYGALDDYKSFSKAILIKKLIENAGVRGDEFLGFGDGYVEIENVKQVGGVAVGVATDEPECQIVDEWKRKRLAGVGADYIIPNFLQHQDLFKLLFPE
;
A
#
# COMPACT_ATOMS: atom_id res chain seq x y z
N MET A 1 -9.41 17.81 21.02
CA MET A 1 -8.83 17.36 19.76
C MET A 1 -8.35 15.94 20.00
N HIS A 2 -8.97 14.93 19.38
CA HIS A 2 -8.45 13.58 19.47
C HIS A 2 -7.08 13.56 18.78
N ASN A 3 -6.04 13.16 19.54
CA ASN A 3 -4.72 12.94 18.98
C ASN A 3 -4.86 11.79 17.98
N SER A 4 -4.80 12.07 16.69
CA SER A 4 -5.00 11.05 15.64
C SER A 4 -3.74 10.19 15.44
N ILE A 5 -2.63 10.52 16.11
CA ILE A 5 -1.40 9.73 16.09
C ILE A 5 -1.43 8.78 17.29
N GLU A 6 -1.52 7.50 17.03
CA GLU A 6 -1.34 6.48 18.05
C GLU A 6 0.13 6.04 18.09
N CYS A 7 0.76 6.20 19.24
CA CYS A 7 2.12 5.74 19.48
C CYS A 7 2.08 4.35 20.14
N LEU A 8 2.43 3.31 19.38
CA LEU A 8 2.47 1.93 19.87
C LEU A 8 3.79 1.60 20.58
N ARG A 9 4.87 2.33 20.24
CA ARG A 9 6.23 2.14 20.78
C ARG A 9 6.85 3.49 21.13
N PRO A 10 6.72 3.98 22.38
CA PRO A 10 7.12 5.33 22.78
C PRO A 10 8.60 5.69 22.53
N ASN A 11 9.48 4.69 22.39
CA ASN A 11 10.91 4.90 22.16
C ASN A 11 11.34 4.71 20.70
N ALA A 12 10.40 4.54 19.77
CA ALA A 12 10.69 4.40 18.36
C ALA A 12 10.93 5.79 17.75
N VAL A 13 12.19 6.19 17.69
CA VAL A 13 12.62 7.44 17.09
C VAL A 13 13.39 7.18 15.79
N ALA A 14 13.24 8.05 14.81
CA ALA A 14 13.86 7.96 13.49
C ALA A 14 15.04 8.92 13.30
N THR A 15 15.75 9.25 14.40
CA THR A 15 16.86 10.23 14.39
C THR A 15 18.03 9.84 13.50
N HIS A 16 18.20 8.54 13.22
CA HIS A 16 19.23 8.02 12.32
C HIS A 16 18.72 7.78 10.89
N ALA A 17 17.41 7.91 10.67
CA ALA A 17 16.80 7.63 9.38
C ALA A 17 17.24 8.65 8.32
N LYS A 18 17.56 8.13 7.13
CA LYS A 18 17.99 8.89 5.95
C LYS A 18 17.18 8.50 4.71
N VAL A 19 16.53 7.35 4.76
CA VAL A 19 15.73 6.79 3.69
C VAL A 19 14.29 6.67 4.15
N ALA A 20 13.37 7.25 3.38
CA ALA A 20 11.94 7.03 3.58
C ALA A 20 11.40 6.14 2.46
N LEU A 21 10.74 5.04 2.84
CA LEU A 21 10.09 4.12 1.94
C LEU A 21 8.57 4.27 2.09
N PHE A 22 7.91 4.55 0.99
CA PHE A 22 6.46 4.72 0.93
C PHE A 22 5.81 3.60 0.12
N ASP A 23 4.69 3.11 0.60
CA ASP A 23 3.69 2.50 -0.26
C ASP A 23 2.91 3.57 -1.03
N PHE A 24 2.12 3.16 -2.02
CA PHE A 24 1.39 4.08 -2.89
C PHE A 24 -0.11 4.10 -2.59
N ASP A 25 -0.80 3.00 -2.92
CA ASP A 25 -2.25 2.89 -2.83
C ASP A 25 -2.70 2.85 -1.36
N GLY A 26 -3.65 3.72 -0.97
CA GLY A 26 -4.09 3.83 0.43
C GLY A 26 -3.08 4.52 1.37
N THR A 27 -1.87 4.86 0.89
CA THR A 27 -0.82 5.52 1.67
C THR A 27 -0.61 6.97 1.23
N VAL A 28 -0.31 7.22 -0.04
CA VAL A 28 -0.17 8.58 -0.60
C VAL A 28 -1.19 8.85 -1.70
N SER A 29 -1.78 7.82 -2.30
CA SER A 29 -2.73 7.87 -3.41
C SER A 29 -4.06 7.23 -3.03
N LEU A 30 -5.16 7.87 -3.46
CA LEU A 30 -6.54 7.40 -3.39
C LEU A 30 -7.13 7.11 -4.77
N ILE A 31 -6.31 7.16 -5.84
CA ILE A 31 -6.82 6.90 -7.21
C ILE A 31 -7.54 5.55 -7.26
N ARG A 32 -6.98 4.54 -6.60
CA ARG A 32 -7.50 3.17 -6.61
C ARG A 32 -8.43 2.84 -5.43
N ALA A 33 -8.83 3.83 -4.63
CA ALA A 33 -9.79 3.63 -3.54
C ALA A 33 -11.05 2.89 -4.02
N GLY A 34 -11.48 1.89 -3.24
CA GLY A 34 -12.57 0.98 -3.61
C GLY A 34 -12.13 -0.23 -4.47
N TRP A 35 -10.83 -0.54 -4.53
CA TRP A 35 -10.32 -1.72 -5.24
C TRP A 35 -10.85 -3.05 -4.69
N VAL A 36 -11.10 -3.13 -3.38
CA VAL A 36 -11.68 -4.31 -2.71
C VAL A 36 -13.08 -4.60 -3.25
N GLU A 37 -13.87 -3.56 -3.53
CA GLU A 37 -15.21 -3.65 -4.11
C GLU A 37 -15.23 -4.18 -5.56
N VAL A 38 -14.07 -4.25 -6.19
CA VAL A 38 -13.89 -4.86 -7.52
C VAL A 38 -13.34 -6.28 -7.38
N MET A 39 -12.27 -6.43 -6.60
CA MET A 39 -11.56 -7.71 -6.46
C MET A 39 -12.41 -8.78 -5.80
N VAL A 40 -13.03 -8.44 -4.66
CA VAL A 40 -13.78 -9.43 -3.87
C VAL A 40 -14.99 -9.96 -4.64
N PRO A 41 -15.89 -9.14 -5.23
CA PRO A 41 -17.01 -9.66 -6.02
C PRO A 41 -16.55 -10.52 -7.21
N MET A 42 -15.52 -10.08 -7.95
CA MET A 42 -14.95 -10.88 -9.05
C MET A 42 -14.52 -12.28 -8.59
N MET A 43 -13.80 -12.38 -7.48
CA MET A 43 -13.33 -13.65 -6.95
C MET A 43 -14.48 -14.51 -6.41
N VAL A 44 -15.45 -13.90 -5.73
CA VAL A 44 -16.64 -14.58 -5.23
C VAL A 44 -17.45 -15.18 -6.38
N GLU A 45 -17.70 -14.43 -7.44
CA GLU A 45 -18.40 -14.91 -8.64
C GLU A 45 -17.69 -16.13 -9.25
N ILE A 46 -16.37 -16.05 -9.45
CA ILE A 46 -15.56 -17.14 -10.00
C ILE A 46 -15.67 -18.41 -9.14
N LEU A 47 -15.60 -18.29 -7.82
CA LEU A 47 -15.69 -19.42 -6.91
C LEU A 47 -17.12 -19.98 -6.78
N HIS A 48 -18.13 -19.11 -6.80
CA HIS A 48 -19.53 -19.49 -6.74
C HIS A 48 -19.97 -20.31 -7.98
N ASP A 49 -19.43 -19.96 -9.15
CA ASP A 49 -19.70 -20.66 -10.41
C ASP A 49 -19.21 -22.12 -10.41
N LEU A 50 -18.31 -22.50 -9.49
CA LEU A 50 -17.85 -23.88 -9.34
C LEU A 50 -18.92 -24.80 -8.70
N LYS A 51 -19.98 -24.22 -8.11
CA LYS A 51 -21.10 -24.96 -7.50
C LYS A 51 -20.65 -25.97 -6.43
N SER A 52 -19.70 -25.55 -5.59
CA SER A 52 -19.14 -26.38 -4.50
C SER A 52 -20.15 -26.72 -3.38
N GLY A 53 -21.34 -26.10 -3.39
CA GLY A 53 -22.37 -26.23 -2.37
C GLY A 53 -22.26 -25.20 -1.24
N GLU A 54 -21.25 -24.33 -1.28
CA GLU A 54 -21.10 -23.20 -0.37
C GLU A 54 -22.04 -22.05 -0.75
N THR A 55 -22.49 -21.28 0.24
CA THR A 55 -23.23 -20.03 -0.01
C THR A 55 -22.28 -18.93 -0.45
N GLU A 56 -22.82 -17.89 -1.12
CA GLU A 56 -22.06 -16.72 -1.50
C GLU A 56 -21.37 -16.04 -0.30
N ASP A 57 -22.06 -15.96 0.85
CA ASP A 57 -21.51 -15.38 2.07
C ASP A 57 -20.31 -16.18 2.61
N GLN A 58 -20.39 -17.51 2.61
CA GLN A 58 -19.28 -18.38 3.00
C GLN A 58 -18.06 -18.19 2.09
N ILE A 59 -18.28 -18.12 0.78
CA ILE A 59 -17.22 -17.85 -0.19
C ILE A 59 -16.62 -16.45 0.03
N ARG A 60 -17.48 -15.45 0.26
CA ARG A 60 -17.07 -14.07 0.53
C ARG A 60 -16.17 -13.94 1.77
N GLU A 61 -16.49 -14.65 2.85
CA GLU A 61 -15.65 -14.69 4.05
C GLU A 61 -14.24 -15.23 3.74
N VAL A 62 -14.15 -16.34 3.00
CA VAL A 62 -12.87 -16.93 2.57
C VAL A 62 -12.08 -15.95 1.69
N VAL A 63 -12.74 -15.29 0.73
CA VAL A 63 -12.11 -14.32 -0.17
C VAL A 63 -11.59 -13.11 0.62
N LEU A 64 -12.39 -12.53 1.51
CA LEU A 64 -11.99 -11.41 2.35
C LEU A 64 -10.80 -11.74 3.23
N ASP A 65 -10.74 -12.96 3.76
CA ASP A 65 -9.63 -13.40 4.61
C ASP A 65 -8.30 -13.39 3.83
N TYR A 66 -8.19 -14.11 2.71
CA TYR A 66 -6.91 -14.17 2.00
C TYR A 66 -6.57 -12.87 1.25
N VAL A 67 -7.56 -12.14 0.71
CA VAL A 67 -7.32 -10.81 0.12
C VAL A 67 -6.74 -9.89 1.17
N GLY A 68 -7.34 -9.91 2.37
CA GLY A 68 -6.84 -9.17 3.51
C GLY A 68 -5.41 -9.54 3.89
N HIS A 69 -5.09 -10.83 4.04
CA HIS A 69 -3.75 -11.31 4.38
C HIS A 69 -2.68 -11.00 3.32
N LEU A 70 -3.09 -10.74 2.08
CA LEU A 70 -2.18 -10.46 0.97
C LEU A 70 -2.12 -8.97 0.59
N THR A 71 -2.87 -8.09 1.29
CA THR A 71 -2.80 -6.64 1.06
C THR A 71 -1.38 -6.11 1.28
N GLY A 72 -0.90 -5.25 0.37
CA GLY A 72 0.47 -4.75 0.35
C GLY A 72 1.46 -5.62 -0.44
N ARG A 73 1.10 -6.88 -0.78
CA ARG A 73 1.84 -7.69 -1.77
C ARG A 73 1.42 -7.32 -3.19
N GLN A 74 2.22 -7.77 -4.17
CA GLN A 74 1.84 -7.67 -5.57
C GLN A 74 0.51 -8.41 -5.81
N THR A 75 -0.37 -7.83 -6.61
CA THR A 75 -1.71 -8.37 -6.95
C THR A 75 -1.69 -9.83 -7.42
N ILE A 76 -0.61 -10.26 -8.06
CA ILE A 76 -0.47 -11.65 -8.51
C ILE A 76 -0.61 -12.68 -7.39
N TYR A 77 -0.18 -12.36 -6.16
CA TYR A 77 -0.28 -13.29 -5.03
C TYR A 77 -1.73 -13.54 -4.60
N GLN A 78 -2.60 -12.54 -4.71
CA GLN A 78 -4.04 -12.70 -4.49
C GLN A 78 -4.67 -13.59 -5.57
N MET A 79 -4.19 -13.52 -6.80
CA MET A 79 -4.65 -14.39 -7.90
C MET A 79 -4.13 -15.82 -7.78
N ILE A 80 -2.92 -16.01 -7.24
CA ILE A 80 -2.41 -17.35 -6.88
C ILE A 80 -3.31 -17.97 -5.80
N ALA A 81 -3.66 -17.22 -4.75
CA ALA A 81 -4.57 -17.70 -3.72
C ALA A 81 -5.96 -18.03 -4.29
N LEU A 82 -6.48 -17.24 -5.25
CA LEU A 82 -7.71 -17.58 -5.96
C LEU A 82 -7.58 -18.91 -6.71
N CYS A 83 -6.46 -19.17 -7.38
CA CYS A 83 -6.21 -20.44 -8.04
C CYS A 83 -6.23 -21.62 -7.07
N ASP A 84 -5.61 -21.46 -5.89
CA ASP A 84 -5.63 -22.48 -4.84
C ASP A 84 -7.06 -22.74 -4.34
N GLU A 85 -7.87 -21.69 -4.18
CA GLU A 85 -9.27 -21.82 -3.77
C GLU A 85 -10.15 -22.50 -4.84
N ILE A 86 -9.88 -22.26 -6.14
CA ILE A 86 -10.52 -22.96 -7.26
C ILE A 86 -10.17 -24.45 -7.19
N GLN A 87 -8.90 -24.81 -7.00
CA GLN A 87 -8.46 -26.21 -6.90
C GLN A 87 -9.08 -26.94 -5.70
N LYS A 88 -9.11 -26.30 -4.53
CA LYS A 88 -9.75 -26.84 -3.30
C LYS A 88 -11.22 -27.21 -3.53
N ARG A 89 -11.92 -26.49 -4.43
CA ARG A 89 -13.32 -26.74 -4.80
C ARG A 89 -13.47 -27.66 -6.02
N GLY A 90 -12.39 -28.34 -6.44
CA GLY A 90 -12.40 -29.30 -7.56
C GLY A 90 -12.41 -28.67 -8.95
N GLY A 91 -12.25 -27.35 -9.05
CA GLY A 91 -12.12 -26.63 -10.32
C GLY A 91 -10.70 -26.71 -10.91
N THR A 92 -10.58 -26.34 -12.17
CA THR A 92 -9.29 -26.20 -12.86
C THR A 92 -9.02 -24.70 -13.09
N PRO A 93 -8.09 -24.07 -12.35
CA PRO A 93 -7.82 -22.66 -12.54
C PRO A 93 -7.09 -22.39 -13.86
N LYS A 94 -7.27 -21.18 -14.39
CA LYS A 94 -6.42 -20.62 -15.41
C LYS A 94 -5.10 -20.12 -14.79
N ASP A 95 -4.19 -19.63 -15.64
CA ASP A 95 -2.98 -18.97 -15.15
C ASP A 95 -3.32 -17.77 -14.24
N PRO A 96 -2.64 -17.57 -13.10
CA PRO A 96 -2.87 -16.42 -12.23
C PRO A 96 -2.82 -15.07 -12.94
N LEU A 97 -1.99 -14.91 -13.99
CA LEU A 97 -1.93 -13.68 -14.79
C LEU A 97 -3.26 -13.40 -15.52
N PHE A 98 -4.01 -14.44 -15.92
CA PHE A 98 -5.32 -14.26 -16.52
C PHE A 98 -6.28 -13.52 -15.55
N TYR A 99 -6.33 -13.96 -14.29
CA TYR A 99 -7.17 -13.33 -13.28
C TYR A 99 -6.68 -11.95 -12.88
N LYS A 100 -5.35 -11.74 -12.87
CA LYS A 100 -4.75 -10.43 -12.65
C LYS A 100 -5.20 -9.44 -13.72
N HIS A 101 -5.15 -9.83 -15.00
CA HIS A 101 -5.59 -8.96 -16.08
C HIS A 101 -7.10 -8.68 -16.01
N LEU A 102 -7.91 -9.71 -15.75
CA LEU A 102 -9.37 -9.53 -15.56
C LEU A 102 -9.66 -8.51 -14.45
N TYR A 103 -9.01 -8.64 -13.31
CA TYR A 103 -9.16 -7.68 -12.22
C TYR A 103 -8.70 -6.27 -12.63
N LEU A 104 -7.56 -6.15 -13.30
CA LEU A 104 -7.05 -4.86 -13.75
C LEU A 104 -8.01 -4.17 -14.72
N ASP A 105 -8.59 -4.90 -15.67
CA ASP A 105 -9.57 -4.37 -16.62
C ASP A 105 -10.80 -3.83 -15.88
N LEU A 106 -11.34 -4.58 -14.92
CA LEU A 106 -12.47 -4.15 -14.09
C LEU A 106 -12.13 -2.92 -13.22
N LEU A 107 -10.94 -2.90 -12.62
CA LEU A 107 -10.49 -1.78 -11.82
C LEU A 107 -10.29 -0.52 -12.67
N MET A 108 -9.65 -0.66 -13.84
CA MET A 108 -9.44 0.47 -14.76
C MET A 108 -10.76 1.05 -15.26
N GLU A 109 -11.78 0.22 -15.50
CA GLU A 109 -13.13 0.70 -15.81
C GLU A 109 -13.74 1.50 -14.66
N LYS A 110 -13.56 1.04 -13.40
CA LYS A 110 -14.05 1.75 -12.20
C LYS A 110 -13.38 3.12 -12.03
N ILE A 111 -12.08 3.22 -12.30
CA ILE A 111 -11.30 4.45 -12.03
C ILE A 111 -11.06 5.33 -13.27
N LYS A 112 -11.58 4.94 -14.44
CA LYS A 112 -11.32 5.63 -15.72
C LYS A 112 -11.60 7.15 -15.67
N ASP A 113 -12.68 7.54 -15.02
CA ASP A 113 -13.07 8.95 -14.95
C ASP A 113 -12.14 9.75 -14.02
N ARG A 114 -11.60 9.10 -12.96
CA ARG A 114 -10.58 9.69 -12.09
C ARG A 114 -9.30 9.97 -12.89
N ILE A 115 -8.84 8.96 -13.62
CA ILE A 115 -7.63 9.06 -14.48
C ILE A 115 -7.82 10.10 -15.58
N ALA A 116 -8.99 10.11 -16.26
CA ALA A 116 -9.29 11.07 -17.31
C ALA A 116 -9.30 12.50 -16.77
N GLY A 117 -10.00 12.74 -15.65
CA GLY A 117 -10.09 14.05 -15.03
C GLY A 117 -8.77 14.60 -14.49
N LEU A 118 -7.90 13.71 -13.95
CA LEU A 118 -6.53 14.08 -13.57
C LEU A 118 -5.69 14.45 -14.81
N ARG A 119 -5.86 13.72 -15.91
CA ARG A 119 -5.08 13.89 -17.13
C ARG A 119 -5.46 15.16 -17.91
N ASP A 120 -6.74 15.48 -17.97
CA ASP A 120 -7.23 16.69 -18.65
C ASP A 120 -7.25 17.93 -17.73
N GLY A 121 -6.96 17.76 -16.43
CA GLY A 121 -6.89 18.81 -15.44
C GLY A 121 -8.27 19.27 -14.91
N SER A 122 -9.35 18.58 -15.23
CA SER A 122 -10.68 18.84 -14.65
C SER A 122 -10.79 18.42 -13.18
N ILE A 123 -9.91 17.51 -12.73
CA ILE A 123 -9.76 17.11 -11.35
C ILE A 123 -8.38 17.52 -10.86
N ALA A 124 -8.32 18.23 -9.73
CA ALA A 124 -7.06 18.61 -9.11
C ALA A 124 -6.35 17.37 -8.51
N PRO A 125 -5.03 17.22 -8.65
CA PRO A 125 -4.28 16.08 -8.11
C PRO A 125 -4.52 15.83 -6.62
N GLU A 126 -4.67 16.88 -5.84
CA GLU A 126 -4.88 16.85 -4.38
C GLU A 126 -6.17 16.13 -3.99
N THR A 127 -7.14 16.03 -4.90
CA THR A 127 -8.40 15.29 -4.70
C THR A 127 -8.16 13.81 -4.38
N TYR A 128 -7.08 13.25 -4.91
CA TYR A 128 -6.72 11.85 -4.72
C TYR A 128 -5.42 11.68 -3.94
N HIS A 129 -5.00 12.68 -3.18
CA HIS A 129 -3.97 12.48 -2.15
C HIS A 129 -4.61 12.01 -0.84
N VAL A 130 -3.93 11.15 -0.11
CA VAL A 130 -4.20 11.01 1.32
C VAL A 130 -3.91 12.37 1.97
N PRO A 131 -4.83 12.93 2.79
CA PRO A 131 -4.69 14.28 3.30
C PRO A 131 -3.36 14.51 4.04
N GLY A 132 -2.66 15.60 3.70
CA GLY A 132 -1.38 15.97 4.29
C GLY A 132 -0.16 15.31 3.64
N THR A 133 -0.32 14.55 2.55
CA THR A 133 0.80 13.90 1.83
C THR A 133 1.87 14.88 1.39
N VAL A 134 1.53 15.95 0.69
CA VAL A 134 2.51 16.91 0.18
C VAL A 134 3.30 17.59 1.30
N PRO A 135 2.68 18.15 2.35
CA PRO A 135 3.41 18.71 3.49
C PRO A 135 4.34 17.72 4.20
N LEU A 136 3.95 16.44 4.31
CA LEU A 136 4.83 15.39 4.86
C LEU A 136 6.06 15.19 3.98
N LEU A 137 5.86 15.01 2.66
CA LEU A 137 6.95 14.77 1.71
C LEU A 137 7.91 15.96 1.67
N GLU A 138 7.39 17.19 1.64
CA GLU A 138 8.22 18.40 1.72
C GLU A 138 9.03 18.47 3.02
N GLY A 139 8.39 18.13 4.14
CA GLY A 139 9.06 18.11 5.45
C GLY A 139 10.17 17.07 5.54
N LEU A 140 10.02 15.90 4.92
CA LEU A 140 11.08 14.89 4.83
C LEU A 140 12.19 15.33 3.86
N LYS A 141 11.82 15.88 2.71
CA LYS A 141 12.79 16.43 1.74
C LYS A 141 13.66 17.53 2.37
N ALA A 142 13.05 18.45 3.12
CA ALA A 142 13.78 19.50 3.84
C ALA A 142 14.75 18.95 4.90
N ARG A 143 14.51 17.74 5.41
CA ARG A 143 15.39 17.00 6.33
C ARG A 143 16.46 16.17 5.61
N GLY A 144 16.51 16.22 4.29
CA GLY A 144 17.51 15.50 3.49
C GLY A 144 17.23 14.01 3.31
N PHE A 145 15.99 13.56 3.52
CA PHE A 145 15.62 12.18 3.25
C PHE A 145 15.66 11.87 1.76
N LYS A 146 16.24 10.72 1.43
CA LYS A 146 16.07 10.10 0.11
C LYS A 146 14.81 9.26 0.13
N MET A 147 13.85 9.58 -0.74
CA MET A 147 12.53 8.98 -0.72
C MET A 147 12.35 7.98 -1.86
N TYR A 148 11.76 6.83 -1.52
CA TYR A 148 11.45 5.73 -2.43
C TYR A 148 9.97 5.41 -2.38
N LEU A 149 9.38 5.13 -3.54
CA LEU A 149 8.02 4.63 -3.65
C LEU A 149 8.06 3.18 -4.11
N ALA A 150 7.40 2.28 -3.40
CA ALA A 150 7.35 0.86 -3.74
C ALA A 150 5.93 0.31 -3.60
N SER A 151 5.28 -0.03 -4.71
CA SER A 151 3.89 -0.46 -4.76
C SER A 151 3.74 -1.92 -5.21
N GLY A 152 2.66 -2.56 -4.77
CA GLY A 152 2.18 -3.83 -5.31
C GLY A 152 1.46 -3.68 -6.66
N THR A 153 1.14 -2.46 -7.07
CA THR A 153 0.60 -2.10 -8.38
C THR A 153 1.69 -2.20 -9.46
N ASP A 154 1.30 -2.57 -10.69
CA ASP A 154 2.23 -2.73 -11.80
C ASP A 154 3.01 -1.44 -12.09
N ASP A 155 4.31 -1.58 -12.36
CA ASP A 155 5.30 -0.50 -12.47
C ASP A 155 4.86 0.63 -13.41
N LYS A 156 4.27 0.27 -14.57
CA LYS A 156 3.77 1.26 -15.53
C LYS A 156 2.64 2.12 -14.98
N PHE A 157 1.76 1.54 -14.15
CA PHE A 157 0.62 2.26 -13.59
C PHE A 157 1.04 3.14 -12.41
N VAL A 158 1.84 2.63 -11.49
CA VAL A 158 2.28 3.43 -10.35
C VAL A 158 3.08 4.66 -10.78
N LYS A 159 3.90 4.54 -11.85
CA LYS A 159 4.65 5.68 -12.41
C LYS A 159 3.74 6.72 -13.08
N ASP A 160 2.78 6.27 -13.91
CA ASP A 160 1.80 7.16 -14.55
C ASP A 160 0.95 7.88 -13.49
N GLU A 161 0.41 7.13 -12.53
CA GLU A 161 -0.44 7.67 -11.47
C GLU A 161 0.32 8.61 -10.52
N ALA A 162 1.58 8.34 -10.18
CA ALA A 162 2.41 9.25 -9.41
C ALA A 162 2.65 10.57 -10.14
N GLN A 163 2.83 10.54 -11.48
CA GLN A 163 2.94 11.74 -12.31
C GLN A 163 1.62 12.52 -12.37
N LEU A 164 0.48 11.84 -12.55
CA LEU A 164 -0.84 12.46 -12.55
C LEU A 164 -1.13 13.17 -11.22
N LEU A 165 -0.68 12.58 -10.11
CA LEU A 165 -0.78 13.18 -8.77
C LEU A 165 0.31 14.22 -8.50
N LYS A 166 1.25 14.46 -9.42
CA LYS A 166 2.40 15.36 -9.22
C LYS A 166 3.23 15.02 -7.97
N LEU A 167 3.33 13.74 -7.63
CA LEU A 167 4.11 13.23 -6.50
C LEU A 167 5.45 12.63 -6.93
N ASP A 168 5.64 12.31 -8.21
CA ASP A 168 6.81 11.61 -8.76
C ASP A 168 8.12 12.31 -8.43
N HIS A 169 8.16 13.64 -8.46
CA HIS A 169 9.35 14.45 -8.20
C HIS A 169 9.83 14.45 -6.74
N TYR A 170 9.05 13.90 -5.80
CA TYR A 170 9.49 13.70 -4.42
C TYR A 170 10.30 12.42 -4.24
N PHE A 171 10.12 11.44 -5.12
CA PHE A 171 10.73 10.12 -4.99
C PHE A 171 12.05 10.03 -5.77
N ASP A 172 13.03 10.82 -5.34
CA ASP A 172 14.37 10.90 -5.95
C ASP A 172 15.18 9.61 -5.80
N GLY A 173 14.79 8.72 -4.91
CA GLY A 173 15.30 7.35 -4.79
C GLY A 173 14.74 6.39 -5.83
N GLY A 174 13.62 6.75 -6.45
CA GLY A 174 12.95 5.99 -7.50
C GLY A 174 11.56 5.51 -7.14
N ILE A 175 10.80 5.18 -8.19
CA ILE A 175 9.44 4.63 -8.12
C ILE A 175 9.49 3.21 -8.69
N TYR A 176 9.02 2.25 -7.88
CA TYR A 176 9.09 0.81 -8.16
C TYR A 176 7.70 0.19 -8.02
N GLY A 177 7.27 -0.51 -9.04
CA GLY A 177 6.03 -1.26 -9.06
C GLY A 177 6.24 -2.75 -9.33
N ALA A 178 5.15 -3.51 -9.29
CA ALA A 178 5.15 -4.91 -9.62
C ALA A 178 5.56 -5.15 -11.08
N LEU A 179 6.29 -6.22 -11.33
CA LEU A 179 6.69 -6.68 -12.65
C LEU A 179 5.95 -7.99 -12.99
N ASP A 180 5.79 -8.29 -14.27
CA ASP A 180 5.21 -9.59 -14.69
C ASP A 180 6.06 -10.76 -14.22
N ASP A 181 7.39 -10.62 -14.23
CA ASP A 181 8.27 -11.50 -13.46
C ASP A 181 8.21 -11.12 -11.97
N TYR A 182 7.13 -11.53 -11.31
CA TYR A 182 6.83 -11.16 -9.92
C TYR A 182 7.88 -11.64 -8.90
N LYS A 183 8.76 -12.56 -9.29
CA LYS A 183 9.86 -13.06 -8.43
C LYS A 183 11.07 -12.13 -8.45
N SER A 184 11.21 -11.28 -9.47
CA SER A 184 12.35 -10.37 -9.64
C SER A 184 12.25 -9.10 -8.82
N PHE A 185 11.06 -8.76 -8.32
CA PHE A 185 10.81 -7.56 -7.50
C PHE A 185 9.92 -7.85 -6.30
N SER A 186 10.29 -7.27 -5.16
CA SER A 186 9.44 -7.08 -3.98
C SER A 186 10.00 -5.93 -3.13
N LYS A 187 9.20 -5.39 -2.20
CA LYS A 187 9.66 -4.37 -1.25
C LYS A 187 10.86 -4.88 -0.44
N ALA A 188 10.86 -6.17 -0.04
CA ALA A 188 11.99 -6.80 0.63
C ALA A 188 13.26 -6.83 -0.23
N ILE A 189 13.13 -7.16 -1.53
CA ILE A 189 14.26 -7.14 -2.48
C ILE A 189 14.80 -5.72 -2.64
N LEU A 190 13.93 -4.71 -2.71
CA LEU A 190 14.35 -3.31 -2.80
C LEU A 190 15.14 -2.89 -1.56
N ILE A 191 14.61 -3.13 -0.35
CA ILE A 191 15.29 -2.82 0.91
C ILE A 191 16.66 -3.51 0.97
N LYS A 192 16.72 -4.81 0.62
CA LYS A 192 17.97 -5.56 0.57
C LYS A 192 18.99 -4.94 -0.37
N LYS A 193 18.56 -4.54 -1.58
CA LYS A 193 19.43 -3.85 -2.55
C LYS A 193 19.94 -2.51 -2.03
N LEU A 194 19.13 -1.75 -1.30
CA LEU A 194 19.55 -0.48 -0.71
C LEU A 194 20.60 -0.68 0.39
N ILE A 195 20.44 -1.73 1.21
CA ILE A 195 21.44 -2.10 2.24
C ILE A 195 22.75 -2.53 1.58
N GLU A 196 22.68 -3.45 0.61
CA GLU A 196 23.88 -4.06 0.01
C GLU A 196 24.64 -3.11 -0.92
N ASN A 197 23.93 -2.31 -1.72
CA ASN A 197 24.54 -1.53 -2.80
C ASN A 197 24.71 -0.03 -2.48
N ALA A 198 23.85 0.53 -1.63
CA ALA A 198 23.91 1.95 -1.25
C ALA A 198 24.48 2.17 0.16
N GLY A 199 24.85 1.10 0.88
CA GLY A 199 25.41 1.17 2.22
C GLY A 199 24.47 1.74 3.28
N VAL A 200 23.16 1.65 3.03
CA VAL A 200 22.11 2.08 3.98
C VAL A 200 21.99 1.04 5.08
N ARG A 201 22.08 1.43 6.34
CA ARG A 201 21.83 0.53 7.47
C ARG A 201 20.34 0.35 7.70
N GLY A 202 19.96 -0.78 8.33
CA GLY A 202 18.56 -1.07 8.59
C GLY A 202 17.87 -0.03 9.48
N ASP A 203 18.58 0.53 10.47
CA ASP A 203 18.09 1.59 11.37
C ASP A 203 17.98 2.98 10.70
N GLU A 204 18.45 3.11 9.47
CA GLU A 204 18.32 4.33 8.66
C GLU A 204 17.04 4.37 7.81
N PHE A 205 16.16 3.36 7.92
CA PHE A 205 14.88 3.32 7.24
C PHE A 205 13.73 3.89 8.08
N LEU A 206 12.89 4.70 7.42
CA LEU A 206 11.58 5.14 7.89
C LEU A 206 10.54 4.69 6.86
N GLY A 207 9.60 3.84 7.26
CA GLY A 207 8.57 3.30 6.37
C GLY A 207 7.20 3.89 6.62
N PHE A 208 6.42 4.07 5.55
CA PHE A 208 5.01 4.47 5.57
C PHE A 208 4.20 3.53 4.69
N GLY A 209 3.13 2.95 5.23
CA GLY A 209 2.29 2.06 4.45
C GLY A 209 0.98 1.71 5.13
N ASP A 210 -0.03 1.39 4.32
CA ASP A 210 -1.34 0.89 4.77
C ASP A 210 -1.42 -0.64 4.74
N GLY A 211 -0.49 -1.30 4.06
CA GLY A 211 -0.31 -2.74 4.05
C GLY A 211 0.65 -3.21 5.14
N TYR A 212 0.57 -4.49 5.52
CA TYR A 212 1.48 -5.05 6.51
C TYR A 212 2.90 -5.30 5.94
N VAL A 213 3.02 -5.49 4.62
CA VAL A 213 4.27 -5.91 3.97
C VAL A 213 5.39 -4.88 4.13
N GLU A 214 5.10 -3.59 3.88
CA GLU A 214 6.08 -2.52 4.05
C GLU A 214 6.47 -2.34 5.51
N ILE A 215 5.49 -2.40 6.41
CA ILE A 215 5.74 -2.29 7.86
C ILE A 215 6.65 -3.43 8.31
N GLU A 216 6.28 -4.68 8.00
CA GLU A 216 7.06 -5.86 8.35
C GLU A 216 8.50 -5.78 7.81
N ASN A 217 8.67 -5.46 6.53
CA ASN A 217 9.99 -5.39 5.89
C ASN A 217 10.89 -4.32 6.52
N VAL A 218 10.34 -3.14 6.83
CA VAL A 218 11.09 -2.07 7.51
C VAL A 218 11.44 -2.47 8.93
N LYS A 219 10.52 -3.11 9.66
CA LYS A 219 10.77 -3.59 11.03
C LYS A 219 11.80 -4.73 11.07
N GLN A 220 11.79 -5.64 10.10
CA GLN A 220 12.77 -6.75 10.03
C GLN A 220 14.22 -6.27 9.93
N VAL A 221 14.45 -5.12 9.32
CA VAL A 221 15.80 -4.53 9.23
C VAL A 221 16.13 -3.57 10.37
N GLY A 222 15.21 -3.32 11.29
CA GLY A 222 15.42 -2.46 12.46
C GLY A 222 15.01 -1.00 12.25
N GLY A 223 14.31 -0.68 11.17
CA GLY A 223 13.79 0.65 10.87
C GLY A 223 12.57 1.03 11.73
N VAL A 224 12.14 2.28 11.58
CA VAL A 224 10.91 2.81 12.18
C VAL A 224 9.78 2.77 11.15
N ALA A 225 8.60 2.33 11.56
CA ALA A 225 7.47 2.14 10.67
C ALA A 225 6.20 2.85 11.15
N VAL A 226 5.62 3.66 10.27
CA VAL A 226 4.36 4.37 10.46
C VAL A 226 3.28 3.70 9.64
N GLY A 227 2.31 3.09 10.31
CA GLY A 227 1.13 2.49 9.67
C GLY A 227 0.11 3.57 9.34
N VAL A 228 -0.28 3.64 8.07
CA VAL A 228 -1.31 4.55 7.56
C VAL A 228 -2.63 3.80 7.51
N ALA A 229 -3.39 3.84 8.60
CA ALA A 229 -4.67 3.15 8.74
C ALA A 229 -5.82 4.07 8.34
N THR A 230 -5.82 4.54 7.10
CA THR A 230 -6.83 5.47 6.60
C THR A 230 -8.15 4.77 6.27
N ASP A 231 -9.27 5.37 6.68
CA ASP A 231 -10.62 5.01 6.24
C ASP A 231 -10.87 5.63 4.86
N GLU A 232 -10.83 4.83 3.83
CA GLU A 232 -11.03 5.30 2.46
C GLU A 232 -12.52 5.34 2.07
N PRO A 233 -12.96 6.38 1.35
CA PRO A 233 -12.16 7.49 0.80
C PRO A 233 -12.10 8.75 1.69
N GLU A 234 -12.78 8.80 2.84
CA GLU A 234 -12.94 10.01 3.67
C GLU A 234 -11.64 10.40 4.38
N CYS A 235 -10.80 9.45 4.72
CA CYS A 235 -9.48 9.63 5.34
C CYS A 235 -9.48 10.46 6.64
N GLN A 236 -10.54 10.34 7.43
CA GLN A 236 -10.73 11.19 8.64
C GLN A 236 -10.41 10.47 9.94
N ILE A 237 -10.65 9.17 9.99
CA ILE A 237 -10.48 8.35 11.18
C ILE A 237 -9.56 7.16 10.89
N VAL A 238 -9.16 6.48 11.96
CA VAL A 238 -8.40 5.23 11.85
C VAL A 238 -9.35 4.10 11.45
N ASP A 239 -9.04 3.40 10.36
CA ASP A 239 -9.65 2.13 10.02
C ASP A 239 -9.13 1.04 10.99
N GLU A 240 -10.02 0.51 11.83
CA GLU A 240 -9.67 -0.46 12.86
C GLU A 240 -9.18 -1.81 12.32
N TRP A 241 -9.61 -2.20 11.13
CA TRP A 241 -9.15 -3.42 10.50
C TRP A 241 -7.71 -3.28 10.00
N LYS A 242 -7.39 -2.14 9.32
CA LYS A 242 -6.00 -1.81 8.94
C LYS A 242 -5.14 -1.67 10.21
N ARG A 243 -5.61 -0.92 11.21
CA ARG A 243 -4.89 -0.70 12.47
C ARG A 243 -4.44 -1.99 13.14
N LYS A 244 -5.36 -2.95 13.33
CA LYS A 244 -5.06 -4.24 13.98
C LYS A 244 -3.95 -5.00 13.25
N ARG A 245 -3.97 -4.99 11.93
CA ARG A 245 -2.98 -5.67 11.09
C ARG A 245 -1.62 -5.00 11.15
N LEU A 246 -1.57 -3.68 11.01
CA LEU A 246 -0.35 -2.89 11.07
C LEU A 246 0.33 -2.98 12.45
N ALA A 247 -0.47 -2.89 13.53
CA ALA A 247 0.02 -3.11 14.88
C ALA A 247 0.57 -4.54 15.08
N GLY A 248 -0.12 -5.55 14.51
CA GLY A 248 0.26 -6.96 14.60
C GLY A 248 1.62 -7.27 13.98
N VAL A 249 2.05 -6.55 12.95
CA VAL A 249 3.36 -6.71 12.30
C VAL A 249 4.40 -5.71 12.78
N GLY A 250 4.07 -4.93 13.81
CA GLY A 250 5.04 -4.16 14.56
C GLY A 250 5.18 -2.70 14.15
N ALA A 251 4.14 -2.08 13.57
CA ALA A 251 4.12 -0.63 13.41
C ALA A 251 4.48 0.08 14.73
N ASP A 252 5.23 1.15 14.63
CA ASP A 252 5.61 1.96 15.79
C ASP A 252 4.56 3.05 16.06
N TYR A 253 3.96 3.55 14.99
CA TYR A 253 2.90 4.56 15.00
C TYR A 253 1.77 4.15 14.08
N ILE A 254 0.55 4.56 14.41
CA ILE A 254 -0.64 4.45 13.54
C ILE A 254 -1.23 5.83 13.35
N ILE A 255 -1.54 6.18 12.12
CA ILE A 255 -2.17 7.44 11.73
C ILE A 255 -3.29 7.20 10.70
N PRO A 256 -4.35 8.01 10.68
CA PRO A 256 -5.38 7.94 9.64
C PRO A 256 -4.98 8.69 8.37
N ASN A 257 -4.12 9.70 8.48
CA ASN A 257 -3.65 10.57 7.41
C ASN A 257 -2.42 11.36 7.86
N PHE A 258 -1.92 12.28 7.04
CA PHE A 258 -0.72 13.08 7.34
C PHE A 258 -1.00 14.52 7.77
N LEU A 259 -2.24 14.88 8.09
CA LEU A 259 -2.57 16.26 8.51
C LEU A 259 -1.80 16.70 9.76
N GLN A 260 -1.47 15.77 10.64
CA GLN A 260 -0.67 16.04 11.85
C GLN A 260 0.84 15.73 11.65
N HIS A 261 1.36 15.87 10.43
CA HIS A 261 2.77 15.57 10.13
C HIS A 261 3.77 16.31 11.02
N GLN A 262 3.46 17.53 11.48
CA GLN A 262 4.35 18.28 12.38
C GLN A 262 4.46 17.61 13.76
N ASP A 263 3.35 17.11 14.30
CA ASP A 263 3.37 16.39 15.58
C ASP A 263 4.02 15.00 15.42
N LEU A 264 3.79 14.34 14.28
CA LEU A 264 4.49 13.10 13.93
C LEU A 264 6.01 13.33 13.86
N PHE A 265 6.47 14.44 13.26
CA PHE A 265 7.90 14.78 13.21
C PHE A 265 8.51 15.01 14.59
N LYS A 266 7.80 15.63 15.54
CA LYS A 266 8.28 15.78 16.92
C LYS A 266 8.48 14.42 17.62
N LEU A 267 7.63 13.44 17.29
CA LEU A 267 7.75 12.07 17.81
C LEU A 267 8.90 11.30 17.14
N LEU A 268 9.02 11.42 15.83
CA LEU A 268 10.04 10.71 15.05
C LEU A 268 11.45 11.30 15.23
N PHE A 269 11.54 12.62 15.39
CA PHE A 269 12.80 13.39 15.45
C PHE A 269 12.82 14.29 16.67
N PRO A 270 12.79 13.74 17.89
CA PRO A 270 12.92 14.58 19.11
C PRO A 270 14.28 15.28 19.12
N GLU A 271 14.30 16.52 19.64
CA GLU A 271 15.51 17.33 19.82
C GLU A 271 16.47 16.72 20.85
#